data_38994d464f143107ad2559aa0cbd3042
#
_entry.id   38994d464f143107ad2559aa0cbd3042
#
_cell.length_a   1.000
_cell.length_b   1.000
_cell.length_c   1.000
_cell.angle_alpha   90.00
_cell.angle_beta   90.00
_cell.angle_gamma   90.00
#
_symmetry.space_group_name_H-M   'P 1'
#
loop_
_entity.id
_entity.type
_entity.pdbx_description
1 polymer ?
#
loop_
_entity_poly.entity_id
_entity_poly.type
_entity_poly.pdbx_seq_one_letter_code
_entity_poly.pdbx_strand_id
1 'polypeptide(L)'
;MKENRLEDTMGIFDKLKNTAQQAVVSAVQSAGNKRETFTFSALPESLAEMQALPEASLDTPFQAAALTVLALCAYAADKNIGTEMLNWLRGPRPLNGMEISFLNDRFRDGKTYLPFTYFAGSTPENNYTPSEPYTIVVESNHVSGEEQGYMKLFIPCGGADDPRPIKLRQRGSDGKWFLWEQYLLTGVRTPKMADPWA
;
A
#
# COMPACT_ATOMS: atom_id res chain seq x y z
N MET A 1 20.96 -12.58 51.51
CA MET A 1 20.16 -13.53 50.72
C MET A 1 18.97 -12.79 50.03
N LYS A 2 19.13 -11.55 49.56
CA LYS A 2 18.07 -10.77 48.84
C LYS A 2 18.50 -10.20 47.48
N GLU A 3 19.78 -10.27 47.10
CA GLU A 3 20.27 -9.72 45.83
C GLU A 3 20.07 -10.64 44.60
N ASN A 4 20.07 -11.95 44.79
CA ASN A 4 19.95 -12.90 43.65
C ASN A 4 18.53 -12.98 42.99
N ARG A 5 17.50 -12.34 43.55
CA ARG A 5 16.12 -12.41 43.04
C ARG A 5 15.79 -11.33 42.01
N LEU A 6 16.56 -10.24 41.98
CA LEU A 6 16.37 -9.13 41.02
C LEU A 6 17.07 -9.38 39.70
N GLU A 7 18.21 -10.05 39.68
CA GLU A 7 18.93 -10.39 38.46
C GLU A 7 18.21 -11.48 37.64
N ASP A 8 17.56 -12.46 38.30
CA ASP A 8 16.78 -13.50 37.64
C ASP A 8 15.52 -12.96 36.94
N THR A 9 14.87 -11.94 37.54
CA THR A 9 13.68 -11.32 36.93
C THR A 9 14.01 -10.46 35.74
N MET A 10 15.12 -9.73 35.72
CA MET A 10 15.57 -8.96 34.56
C MET A 10 15.92 -9.87 33.37
N GLY A 11 16.58 -10.99 33.61
CA GLY A 11 16.90 -11.98 32.58
C GLY A 11 15.67 -12.65 31.94
N ILE A 12 14.58 -12.82 32.69
CA ILE A 12 13.33 -13.39 32.19
C ILE A 12 12.58 -12.38 31.32
N PHE A 13 12.54 -11.10 31.68
CA PHE A 13 11.93 -10.05 30.89
C PHE A 13 12.68 -9.80 29.58
N ASP A 14 14.00 -9.86 29.57
CA ASP A 14 14.82 -9.73 28.37
C ASP A 14 14.67 -10.95 27.44
N LYS A 15 14.56 -12.17 27.99
CA LYS A 15 14.25 -13.37 27.24
C LYS A 15 12.85 -13.33 26.63
N LEU A 16 11.85 -12.84 27.36
CA LEU A 16 10.47 -12.68 26.86
C LEU A 16 10.39 -11.62 25.76
N LYS A 17 11.10 -10.48 25.91
CA LYS A 17 11.20 -9.47 24.86
C LYS A 17 11.89 -10.01 23.61
N ASN A 18 13.00 -10.70 23.77
CA ASN A 18 13.73 -11.32 22.65
C ASN A 18 12.91 -12.42 21.97
N THR A 19 12.13 -13.22 22.72
CA THR A 19 11.28 -14.26 22.15
C THR A 19 10.08 -13.65 21.41
N ALA A 20 9.48 -12.59 21.94
CA ALA A 20 8.41 -11.86 21.26
C ALA A 20 8.94 -11.14 20.00
N GLN A 21 10.12 -10.52 20.07
CA GLN A 21 10.78 -9.93 18.92
C GLN A 21 11.19 -10.96 17.87
N GLN A 22 11.70 -12.13 18.27
CA GLN A 22 12.02 -13.22 17.35
C GLN A 22 10.77 -13.84 16.71
N ALA A 23 9.65 -13.93 17.43
CA ALA A 23 8.39 -14.42 16.87
C ALA A 23 7.81 -13.44 15.82
N VAL A 24 7.92 -12.13 16.04
CA VAL A 24 7.54 -11.11 15.07
C VAL A 24 8.48 -11.14 13.86
N VAL A 25 9.78 -11.27 14.06
CA VAL A 25 10.78 -11.39 12.97
C VAL A 25 10.57 -12.67 12.18
N SER A 26 10.26 -13.80 12.82
CA SER A 26 9.99 -15.08 12.14
C SER A 26 8.68 -15.06 11.37
N ALA A 27 7.65 -14.38 11.87
CA ALA A 27 6.38 -14.20 11.15
C ALA A 27 6.56 -13.30 9.91
N VAL A 28 7.47 -12.34 9.95
CA VAL A 28 7.81 -11.47 8.83
C VAL A 28 8.74 -12.17 7.83
N GLN A 29 9.69 -13.00 8.30
CA GLN A 29 10.59 -13.78 7.45
C GLN A 29 9.91 -15.00 6.78
N SER A 30 8.79 -15.49 7.31
CA SER A 30 7.98 -16.53 6.67
C SER A 30 7.04 -15.97 5.58
N ALA A 31 7.05 -14.68 5.31
CA ALA A 31 6.39 -14.08 4.16
C ALA A 31 7.17 -14.42 2.86
N GLY A 32 7.33 -15.70 2.58
CA GLY A 32 7.63 -16.17 1.24
C GLY A 32 6.64 -15.57 0.25
N ASN A 33 6.89 -15.65 -1.03
CA ASN A 33 6.07 -15.08 -2.11
C ASN A 33 4.57 -15.24 -1.85
N LYS A 34 3.97 -14.29 -1.12
CA LYS A 34 2.54 -14.26 -0.80
C LYS A 34 1.85 -13.35 -1.81
N ARG A 35 0.68 -13.78 -2.26
CA ARG A 35 -0.17 -13.03 -3.17
C ARG A 35 -1.56 -12.92 -2.58
N GLU A 36 -2.09 -11.70 -2.48
CA GLU A 36 -3.48 -11.45 -2.09
C GLU A 36 -4.21 -10.73 -3.22
N THR A 37 -5.47 -11.08 -3.39
CA THR A 37 -6.35 -10.51 -4.42
C THR A 37 -7.51 -9.81 -3.73
N PHE A 38 -7.75 -8.58 -4.09
CA PHE A 38 -8.85 -7.74 -3.59
C PHE A 38 -9.79 -7.42 -4.74
N THR A 39 -11.08 -7.52 -4.48
CA THR A 39 -12.13 -7.31 -5.50
C THR A 39 -13.16 -6.33 -4.97
N PHE A 40 -13.40 -5.27 -5.72
CA PHE A 40 -14.33 -4.19 -5.37
C PHE A 40 -15.42 -4.08 -6.43
N SER A 41 -16.68 -4.00 -6.01
CA SER A 41 -17.82 -3.81 -6.91
C SER A 41 -17.91 -2.38 -7.44
N ALA A 42 -17.38 -1.42 -6.71
CA ALA A 42 -17.31 0.00 -7.08
C ALA A 42 -16.05 0.66 -6.48
N LEU A 43 -15.60 1.75 -7.05
CA LEU A 43 -14.56 2.60 -6.47
C LEU A 43 -15.21 3.57 -5.48
N PRO A 44 -14.64 3.76 -4.26
CA PRO A 44 -15.21 4.66 -3.28
C PRO A 44 -15.08 6.12 -3.73
N GLU A 45 -16.16 6.88 -3.61
CA GLU A 45 -16.24 8.31 -3.96
C GLU A 45 -16.09 9.23 -2.74
N SER A 46 -15.96 8.66 -1.54
CA SER A 46 -15.74 9.40 -0.29
C SER A 46 -14.91 8.60 0.70
N LEU A 47 -14.26 9.28 1.65
CA LEU A 47 -13.56 8.63 2.75
C LEU A 47 -14.48 7.69 3.55
N ALA A 48 -15.74 8.10 3.75
CA ALA A 48 -16.71 7.29 4.48
C ALA A 48 -16.99 5.95 3.77
N GLU A 49 -17.13 5.96 2.45
CA GLU A 49 -17.28 4.73 1.66
C GLU A 49 -16.02 3.86 1.71
N MET A 50 -14.82 4.45 1.61
CA MET A 50 -13.57 3.70 1.77
C MET A 50 -13.49 3.06 3.16
N GLN A 51 -13.85 3.79 4.21
CA GLN A 51 -13.84 3.27 5.59
C GLN A 51 -14.89 2.19 5.85
N ALA A 52 -15.91 2.09 5.02
CA ALA A 52 -16.92 1.02 5.09
C ALA A 52 -16.45 -0.30 4.44
N LEU A 53 -15.35 -0.30 3.69
CA LEU A 53 -14.79 -1.51 3.10
C LEU A 53 -14.17 -2.41 4.18
N PRO A 54 -14.25 -3.75 4.05
CA PRO A 54 -13.58 -4.69 4.97
C PRO A 54 -12.08 -4.45 5.12
N GLU A 55 -11.42 -4.03 4.04
CA GLU A 55 -9.99 -3.72 3.97
C GLU A 55 -9.61 -2.51 4.83
N ALA A 56 -10.57 -1.65 5.18
CA ALA A 56 -10.35 -0.49 6.06
C ALA A 56 -9.99 -0.88 7.50
N SER A 57 -10.09 -2.16 7.84
CA SER A 57 -9.54 -2.69 9.09
C SER A 57 -8.03 -2.48 9.20
N LEU A 58 -7.31 -2.38 8.06
CA LEU A 58 -5.85 -2.19 7.96
C LEU A 58 -5.04 -3.22 8.78
N ASP A 59 -5.59 -4.43 8.96
CA ASP A 59 -4.96 -5.50 9.75
C ASP A 59 -3.73 -6.09 9.04
N THR A 60 -3.70 -5.99 7.72
CA THR A 60 -2.57 -6.45 6.91
C THR A 60 -2.01 -5.34 6.03
N PRO A 61 -0.71 -5.39 5.69
CA PRO A 61 -0.11 -4.42 4.77
C PRO A 61 -0.71 -4.54 3.35
N PHE A 62 -1.23 -5.71 2.98
CA PHE A 62 -1.88 -5.94 1.69
C PHE A 62 -3.16 -5.12 1.54
N GLN A 63 -3.99 -5.04 2.59
CA GLN A 63 -5.19 -4.19 2.63
C GLN A 63 -4.85 -2.72 2.43
N ALA A 64 -3.86 -2.20 3.19
CA ALA A 64 -3.42 -0.81 3.07
C ALA A 64 -2.87 -0.50 1.66
N ALA A 65 -2.16 -1.46 1.03
CA ALA A 65 -1.66 -1.32 -0.33
C ALA A 65 -2.80 -1.24 -1.35
N ALA A 66 -3.79 -2.14 -1.27
CA ALA A 66 -4.95 -2.13 -2.16
C ALA A 66 -5.76 -0.83 -2.03
N LEU A 67 -6.07 -0.40 -0.79
CA LEU A 67 -6.77 0.86 -0.54
C LEU A 67 -6.00 2.09 -1.04
N THR A 68 -4.66 2.03 -1.06
CA THR A 68 -3.86 3.13 -1.64
C THR A 68 -4.14 3.31 -3.13
N VAL A 69 -4.32 2.23 -3.89
CA VAL A 69 -4.71 2.33 -5.30
C VAL A 69 -6.07 3.00 -5.45
N LEU A 70 -7.07 2.60 -4.62
CA LEU A 70 -8.38 3.23 -4.63
C LEU A 70 -8.32 4.72 -4.29
N ALA A 71 -7.52 5.11 -3.29
CA ALA A 71 -7.32 6.52 -2.93
C ALA A 71 -6.67 7.33 -4.06
N LEU A 72 -5.76 6.72 -4.84
CA LEU A 72 -5.18 7.36 -6.02
C LEU A 72 -6.20 7.49 -7.16
N CYS A 73 -7.14 6.54 -7.33
CA CYS A 73 -8.25 6.67 -8.26
C CYS A 73 -9.17 7.83 -7.86
N ALA A 74 -9.51 7.93 -6.56
CA ALA A 74 -10.26 9.05 -6.03
C ALA A 74 -9.53 10.38 -6.27
N TYR A 75 -8.20 10.43 -6.09
CA TYR A 75 -7.39 11.63 -6.36
C TYR A 75 -7.41 12.02 -7.85
N ALA A 76 -7.44 11.04 -8.75
CA ALA A 76 -7.56 11.29 -10.19
C ALA A 76 -8.91 11.92 -10.57
N ALA A 77 -9.98 11.59 -9.84
CA ALA A 77 -11.32 12.12 -10.03
C ALA A 77 -11.53 13.47 -9.31
N ASP A 78 -11.20 13.51 -8.03
CA ASP A 78 -11.25 14.71 -7.17
C ASP A 78 -10.06 14.73 -6.21
N LYS A 79 -9.22 15.75 -6.36
CA LYS A 79 -7.99 15.90 -5.55
C LYS A 79 -8.26 16.04 -4.07
N ASN A 80 -9.37 16.68 -3.67
CA ASN A 80 -9.68 16.88 -2.25
C ASN A 80 -10.07 15.57 -1.61
N ILE A 81 -10.95 14.80 -2.25
CA ILE A 81 -11.40 13.49 -1.80
C ILE A 81 -10.20 12.53 -1.72
N GLY A 82 -9.40 12.45 -2.80
CA GLY A 82 -8.22 11.59 -2.81
C GLY A 82 -7.17 11.99 -1.77
N THR A 83 -6.99 13.30 -1.51
CA THR A 83 -6.09 13.79 -0.45
C THR A 83 -6.59 13.36 0.93
N GLU A 84 -7.89 13.46 1.19
CA GLU A 84 -8.50 13.03 2.44
C GLU A 84 -8.28 11.51 2.68
N MET A 85 -8.54 10.68 1.67
CA MET A 85 -8.32 9.24 1.72
C MET A 85 -6.84 8.89 1.93
N LEU A 86 -5.93 9.52 1.18
CA LEU A 86 -4.49 9.32 1.33
C LEU A 86 -4.01 9.73 2.73
N ASN A 87 -4.48 10.85 3.28
CA ASN A 87 -4.13 11.28 4.61
C ASN A 87 -4.62 10.29 5.69
N TRP A 88 -5.80 9.73 5.52
CA TRP A 88 -6.30 8.69 6.40
C TRP A 88 -5.42 7.43 6.34
N LEU A 89 -5.05 6.97 5.15
CA LEU A 89 -4.15 5.83 4.94
C LEU A 89 -2.73 6.07 5.47
N ARG A 90 -2.30 7.32 5.60
CA ARG A 90 -0.99 7.69 6.15
C ARG A 90 -1.00 7.86 7.67
N GLY A 91 -2.18 7.84 8.28
CA GLY A 91 -2.36 7.93 9.73
C GLY A 91 -1.76 9.23 10.32
N PRO A 92 -0.82 9.14 11.28
CA PRO A 92 -0.28 10.33 11.95
C PRO A 92 0.65 11.20 11.09
N ARG A 93 0.92 10.80 9.85
CA ARG A 93 1.83 11.50 8.93
C ARG A 93 1.10 11.89 7.63
N PRO A 94 0.25 12.92 7.65
CA PRO A 94 -0.45 13.37 6.44
C PRO A 94 0.52 13.82 5.35
N LEU A 95 0.02 13.94 4.12
CA LEU A 95 0.78 14.44 2.97
C LEU A 95 1.33 15.84 3.27
N ASN A 96 2.61 16.03 3.00
CA ASN A 96 3.25 17.35 3.06
C ASN A 96 3.18 18.07 1.69
N GLY A 97 3.60 19.32 1.65
CA GLY A 97 3.54 20.15 0.44
C GLY A 97 4.32 19.57 -0.74
N MET A 98 5.44 18.90 -0.51
CA MET A 98 6.24 18.26 -1.58
C MET A 98 5.52 17.03 -2.15
N GLU A 99 4.92 16.23 -1.29
CA GLU A 99 4.15 15.04 -1.69
C GLU A 99 2.88 15.44 -2.48
N ILE A 100 2.18 16.50 -2.05
CA ILE A 100 1.05 17.08 -2.79
C ILE A 100 1.51 17.62 -4.15
N SER A 101 2.63 18.33 -4.19
CA SER A 101 3.20 18.83 -5.46
C SER A 101 3.58 17.70 -6.40
N PHE A 102 4.16 16.63 -5.88
CA PHE A 102 4.46 15.41 -6.64
C PHE A 102 3.18 14.79 -7.23
N LEU A 103 2.12 14.61 -6.42
CA LEU A 103 0.85 14.08 -6.91
C LEU A 103 0.28 14.98 -8.02
N ASN A 104 0.23 16.29 -7.81
CA ASN A 104 -0.25 17.24 -8.82
C ASN A 104 0.54 17.15 -10.13
N ASP A 105 1.86 16.99 -10.06
CA ASP A 105 2.71 16.81 -11.25
C ASP A 105 2.42 15.49 -11.96
N ARG A 106 2.25 14.39 -11.21
CA ARG A 106 1.96 13.08 -11.82
C ARG A 106 0.61 13.02 -12.53
N PHE A 107 -0.41 13.66 -11.98
CA PHE A 107 -1.76 13.69 -12.57
C PHE A 107 -1.98 14.84 -13.57
N ARG A 108 -0.97 15.65 -13.84
CA ARG A 108 -1.04 16.72 -14.85
C ARG A 108 -1.17 16.13 -16.26
N ASP A 109 -1.66 16.93 -17.19
CA ASP A 109 -1.76 16.63 -18.62
C ASP A 109 -2.59 15.37 -18.92
N GLY A 110 -3.71 15.19 -18.20
CA GLY A 110 -4.65 14.10 -18.45
C GLY A 110 -4.18 12.74 -17.99
N LYS A 111 -3.11 12.63 -17.18
CA LYS A 111 -2.58 11.35 -16.70
C LYS A 111 -3.42 10.70 -15.57
N THR A 112 -4.72 10.95 -15.59
CA THR A 112 -5.68 10.35 -14.63
C THR A 112 -5.81 8.84 -14.74
N TYR A 113 -5.32 8.25 -15.83
CA TYR A 113 -5.27 6.80 -16.06
C TYR A 113 -4.27 6.06 -15.16
N LEU A 114 -3.27 6.74 -14.58
CA LEU A 114 -2.15 6.10 -13.87
C LEU A 114 -2.59 5.08 -12.80
N PRO A 115 -3.52 5.37 -11.87
CA PRO A 115 -3.92 4.41 -10.86
C PRO A 115 -4.74 3.25 -11.42
N PHE A 116 -5.40 3.41 -12.57
CA PHE A 116 -6.20 2.36 -13.20
C PHE A 116 -5.34 1.25 -13.81
N THR A 117 -4.06 1.48 -14.00
CA THR A 117 -3.11 0.49 -14.54
C THR A 117 -2.87 -0.71 -13.61
N TYR A 118 -3.32 -0.63 -12.36
CA TYR A 118 -3.17 -1.65 -11.32
C TYR A 118 -4.34 -2.63 -11.23
N PHE A 119 -5.41 -2.38 -11.97
CA PHE A 119 -6.55 -3.29 -12.00
C PHE A 119 -6.40 -4.35 -13.08
N ALA A 120 -6.97 -5.52 -12.82
CA ALA A 120 -7.03 -6.59 -13.81
C ALA A 120 -7.71 -6.12 -15.11
N GLY A 121 -7.19 -6.57 -16.24
CA GLY A 121 -7.70 -6.23 -17.57
C GLY A 121 -7.23 -4.88 -18.12
N SER A 122 -6.56 -4.04 -17.31
CA SER A 122 -6.03 -2.75 -17.77
C SER A 122 -4.76 -2.92 -18.58
N THR A 123 -4.76 -2.42 -19.81
CA THR A 123 -3.60 -2.42 -20.72
C THR A 123 -3.48 -1.08 -21.47
N PRO A 124 -2.31 -0.75 -22.05
CA PRO A 124 -2.19 0.44 -22.90
C PRO A 124 -3.17 0.43 -24.08
N GLU A 125 -3.44 -0.74 -24.65
CA GLU A 125 -4.30 -0.94 -25.83
C GLU A 125 -5.76 -0.61 -25.55
N ASN A 126 -6.24 -0.85 -24.33
CA ASN A 126 -7.60 -0.52 -23.92
C ASN A 126 -7.68 0.79 -23.12
N ASN A 127 -6.63 1.63 -23.18
CA ASN A 127 -6.52 2.90 -22.47
C ASN A 127 -6.69 2.74 -20.95
N TYR A 128 -6.21 1.61 -20.40
CA TYR A 128 -6.30 1.26 -18.98
C TYR A 128 -7.75 1.21 -18.44
N THR A 129 -8.67 0.75 -19.26
CA THR A 129 -10.04 0.46 -18.82
C THR A 129 -10.06 -0.88 -18.08
N PRO A 130 -10.33 -0.90 -16.77
CA PRO A 130 -10.33 -2.13 -15.97
C PRO A 130 -11.46 -3.07 -16.36
N SER A 131 -11.27 -4.36 -16.08
CA SER A 131 -12.38 -5.31 -16.00
C SER A 131 -13.17 -5.12 -14.72
N GLU A 132 -14.46 -5.32 -14.77
CA GLU A 132 -15.32 -5.36 -13.58
C GLU A 132 -15.63 -6.82 -13.19
N PRO A 133 -15.68 -7.11 -11.88
CA PRO A 133 -15.41 -6.20 -10.75
C PRO A 133 -13.94 -5.76 -10.68
N TYR A 134 -13.69 -4.58 -10.11
CA TYR A 134 -12.36 -4.02 -9.97
C TYR A 134 -11.46 -4.91 -9.12
N THR A 135 -10.45 -5.50 -9.72
CA THR A 135 -9.59 -6.50 -9.04
C THR A 135 -8.15 -6.03 -9.01
N ILE A 136 -7.56 -6.00 -7.81
CA ILE A 136 -6.16 -5.65 -7.54
C ILE A 136 -5.45 -6.86 -6.96
N VAL A 137 -4.25 -7.13 -7.45
CA VAL A 137 -3.36 -8.13 -6.89
C VAL A 137 -2.21 -7.44 -6.18
N VAL A 138 -1.92 -7.85 -4.96
CA VAL A 138 -0.78 -7.34 -4.16
C VAL A 138 0.12 -8.51 -3.81
N GLU A 139 1.42 -8.34 -4.00
CA GLU A 139 2.41 -9.42 -3.86
C GLU A 139 3.51 -9.03 -2.88
N SER A 140 4.00 -10.03 -2.13
CA SER A 140 5.26 -9.95 -1.39
C SER A 140 6.31 -10.85 -2.04
N ASN A 141 7.57 -10.58 -1.73
CA ASN A 141 8.70 -11.42 -2.11
C ASN A 141 9.71 -11.53 -0.95
N HIS A 142 10.85 -12.16 -1.19
CA HIS A 142 11.87 -12.41 -0.18
C HIS A 142 12.46 -11.14 0.46
N VAL A 143 12.38 -9.97 -0.20
CA VAL A 143 12.87 -8.69 0.34
C VAL A 143 11.78 -7.85 1.01
N SER A 144 10.54 -8.33 1.03
CA SER A 144 9.40 -7.52 1.51
C SER A 144 9.50 -7.12 2.98
N GLY A 145 10.05 -7.98 3.84
CA GLY A 145 10.13 -7.79 5.29
C GLY A 145 11.52 -7.51 5.83
N GLU A 146 12.48 -7.05 5.01
CA GLU A 146 13.86 -6.82 5.43
C GLU A 146 14.00 -5.72 6.50
N GLU A 147 13.10 -4.76 6.53
CA GLU A 147 13.12 -3.65 7.47
C GLU A 147 12.07 -3.83 8.57
N GLN A 148 12.50 -3.89 9.82
CA GLN A 148 11.60 -4.09 10.96
C GLN A 148 10.53 -3.01 11.06
N GLY A 149 9.26 -3.41 11.18
CA GLY A 149 8.11 -2.52 11.26
C GLY A 149 7.67 -1.95 9.91
N TYR A 150 8.32 -2.35 8.81
CA TYR A 150 7.95 -1.99 7.45
C TYR A 150 7.68 -3.22 6.60
N MET A 151 6.85 -3.05 5.59
CA MET A 151 6.59 -4.05 4.56
C MET A 151 6.65 -3.38 3.18
N LYS A 152 7.52 -3.88 2.32
CA LYS A 152 7.59 -3.48 0.91
C LYS A 152 6.79 -4.50 0.10
N LEU A 153 5.70 -4.06 -0.50
CA LEU A 153 4.86 -4.88 -1.35
C LEU A 153 4.97 -4.43 -2.80
N PHE A 154 4.46 -5.25 -3.70
CA PHE A 154 4.55 -5.05 -5.14
C PHE A 154 3.16 -5.25 -5.75
N ILE A 155 2.79 -4.34 -6.65
CA ILE A 155 1.49 -4.38 -7.33
C ILE A 155 1.75 -4.51 -8.83
N PRO A 156 1.33 -5.61 -9.49
CA PRO A 156 1.39 -5.76 -10.93
C PRO A 156 0.72 -4.58 -11.64
N CYS A 157 1.34 -4.11 -12.70
CA CYS A 157 0.91 -2.94 -13.45
C CYS A 157 0.80 -3.27 -14.93
N GLY A 158 -0.39 -3.07 -15.53
CA GLY A 158 -0.61 -3.32 -16.95
C GLY A 158 0.20 -2.42 -17.90
N GLY A 159 0.73 -1.32 -17.36
CA GLY A 159 1.57 -0.35 -18.10
C GLY A 159 3.07 -0.46 -17.85
N ALA A 160 3.55 -1.50 -17.16
CA ALA A 160 4.96 -1.68 -16.84
C ALA A 160 5.35 -3.15 -16.88
N ASP A 161 6.64 -3.42 -17.14
CA ASP A 161 7.16 -4.79 -17.20
C ASP A 161 7.31 -5.39 -15.78
N ASP A 162 7.70 -4.55 -14.82
CA ASP A 162 7.86 -4.96 -13.43
C ASP A 162 6.74 -4.44 -12.53
N PRO A 163 6.32 -5.22 -11.51
CA PRO A 163 5.39 -4.74 -10.49
C PRO A 163 5.94 -3.50 -9.77
N ARG A 164 5.06 -2.56 -9.43
CA ARG A 164 5.44 -1.30 -8.77
C ARG A 164 5.47 -1.45 -7.27
N PRO A 165 6.53 -0.97 -6.60
CA PRO A 165 6.65 -1.09 -5.16
C PRO A 165 5.78 -0.08 -4.41
N ILE A 166 5.33 -0.51 -3.23
CA ILE A 166 4.67 0.30 -2.22
C ILE A 166 5.22 -0.09 -0.85
N LYS A 167 5.49 0.85 0.01
CA LYS A 167 6.02 0.63 1.35
C LYS A 167 4.99 1.00 2.40
N LEU A 168 4.71 0.07 3.29
CA LEU A 168 3.77 0.21 4.39
C LEU A 168 4.54 0.20 5.72
N ARG A 169 3.97 0.86 6.74
CA ARG A 169 4.52 0.89 8.09
C ARG A 169 3.49 0.39 9.09
N GLN A 170 3.92 -0.50 9.99
CA GLN A 170 3.10 -0.97 11.07
C GLN A 170 3.12 0.02 12.24
N ARG A 171 1.94 0.35 12.77
CA ARG A 171 1.80 1.13 14.00
C ARG A 171 1.95 0.21 15.20
N GLY A 172 2.92 0.48 16.06
CA GLY A 172 3.23 -0.40 17.20
C GLY A 172 2.15 -0.47 18.27
N SER A 173 1.26 0.52 18.37
CA SER A 173 0.23 0.57 19.41
C SER A 173 -0.94 -0.40 19.19
N ASP A 174 -1.27 -0.71 17.93
CA ASP A 174 -2.44 -1.52 17.57
C ASP A 174 -2.19 -2.51 16.42
N GLY A 175 -0.97 -2.53 15.90
CA GLY A 175 -0.57 -3.45 14.83
C GLY A 175 -1.12 -3.11 13.44
N LYS A 176 -1.85 -2.00 13.28
CA LYS A 176 -2.43 -1.58 11.99
C LYS A 176 -1.35 -1.10 11.02
N TRP A 177 -1.61 -1.26 9.72
CA TRP A 177 -0.69 -0.91 8.66
C TRP A 177 -1.11 0.37 7.93
N PHE A 178 -0.15 1.26 7.70
CA PHE A 178 -0.35 2.57 7.10
C PHE A 178 0.58 2.78 5.90
N LEU A 179 0.16 3.58 4.93
CA LEU A 179 0.97 3.97 3.80
C LEU A 179 2.18 4.80 4.26
N TRP A 180 3.37 4.32 3.93
CA TRP A 180 4.62 5.06 4.17
C TRP A 180 5.10 5.77 2.92
N GLU A 181 5.29 5.03 1.82
CA GLU A 181 5.74 5.53 0.51
C GLU A 181 5.07 4.74 -0.62
N GLN A 182 4.82 5.38 -1.75
CA GLN A 182 4.32 4.73 -2.95
C GLN A 182 5.13 5.16 -4.18
N TYR A 183 5.35 4.23 -5.09
CA TYR A 183 6.05 4.42 -6.37
C TYR A 183 5.16 4.06 -7.56
N LEU A 184 3.83 4.18 -7.36
CA LEU A 184 2.81 3.70 -8.28
C LEU A 184 2.57 4.63 -9.48
N LEU A 185 3.05 5.88 -9.43
CA LEU A 185 2.73 6.90 -10.43
C LEU A 185 3.87 7.18 -11.43
N THR A 186 4.87 6.29 -11.50
CA THR A 186 6.05 6.49 -12.34
C THR A 186 6.35 5.29 -13.22
N GLY A 187 6.94 5.54 -14.38
CA GLY A 187 7.38 4.48 -15.29
C GLY A 187 6.23 3.64 -15.88
N VAL A 188 5.07 4.25 -16.09
CA VAL A 188 3.91 3.65 -16.73
C VAL A 188 3.86 4.08 -18.19
N ARG A 189 3.61 3.13 -19.09
CA ARG A 189 3.47 3.40 -20.54
C ARG A 189 2.26 4.30 -20.80
N THR A 190 2.39 5.16 -21.80
CA THR A 190 1.28 6.00 -22.26
C THR A 190 0.17 5.10 -22.85
N PRO A 191 -1.12 5.38 -22.58
CA PRO A 191 -2.22 4.67 -23.21
C PRO A 191 -2.22 4.94 -24.72
N LYS A 192 -2.69 3.97 -25.48
CA LYS A 192 -2.67 4.04 -26.96
C LYS A 192 -3.34 5.31 -27.51
N MET A 193 -4.46 5.71 -26.92
CA MET A 193 -5.19 6.91 -27.34
C MET A 193 -4.40 8.22 -27.13
N ALA A 194 -3.44 8.26 -26.21
CA ALA A 194 -2.61 9.42 -25.92
C ALA A 194 -1.21 9.31 -26.54
N ASP A 195 -0.91 8.23 -27.26
CA ASP A 195 0.36 8.05 -28.00
C ASP A 195 0.22 8.67 -29.39
N PRO A 196 0.98 9.75 -29.71
CA PRO A 196 0.92 10.39 -31.01
C PRO A 196 1.46 9.53 -32.16
N TRP A 197 2.07 8.39 -31.84
CA TRP A 197 2.65 7.45 -32.79
C TRP A 197 1.89 6.11 -32.92
N ALA A 198 0.76 5.95 -32.20
CA ALA A 198 -0.05 4.72 -32.19
C ALA A 198 -0.89 4.53 -33.47
#